data_26efcc9cd5fd9c7ea1ff1e5c583e75fa
#
_entry.id   26efcc9cd5fd9c7ea1ff1e5c583e75fa
#
_cell.length_a   1.000
_cell.length_b   1.000
_cell.length_c   1.000
_cell.angle_alpha   90.00
_cell.angle_beta   90.00
_cell.angle_gamma   90.00
#
_symmetry.space_group_name_H-M   'P 1'
#
loop_
_entity.id
_entity.type
_entity.pdbx_description
1 polymer ?
#
loop_
_entity_poly.entity_id
_entity_poly.type
_entity_poly.pdbx_seq_one_letter_code
_entity_poly.pdbx_strand_id
1 'polypeptide(L)'
;IHRIAEVLNRHQDMISCVNVSRHLKHYVKECSDEIFDLLKVRHRINCVIFEDAKEPSTKEKLIKFLDRFNGHEVQIRANYSNLTLENVFETEGDDLFDLLCDIAEYQYPLEKELFRTGFVFHYKDSLVTYHKTLPFSKIDGKVGDIIIRQSGLIYDDWNNYGSPMDINELTLI
;
A
#
# COMPACT_ATOMS: atom_id res chain seq x y z
N ILE A 1 -10.43 6.78 -17.99
CA ILE A 1 -10.28 5.49 -17.28
C ILE A 1 -10.46 4.30 -18.23
N HIS A 2 -11.41 4.30 -19.17
CA HIS A 2 -11.71 3.17 -20.10
C HIS A 2 -10.47 2.67 -20.84
N ARG A 3 -9.67 3.57 -21.44
CA ARG A 3 -8.44 3.19 -22.16
C ARG A 3 -7.41 2.50 -21.24
N ILE A 4 -7.31 2.96 -19.97
CA ILE A 4 -6.39 2.35 -18.99
C ILE A 4 -6.88 0.94 -18.64
N ALA A 5 -8.16 0.79 -18.31
CA ALA A 5 -8.74 -0.51 -18.01
C ALA A 5 -8.62 -1.48 -19.18
N GLU A 6 -8.85 -1.02 -20.43
CA GLU A 6 -8.69 -1.83 -21.64
C GLU A 6 -7.25 -2.37 -21.78
N VAL A 7 -6.22 -1.51 -21.58
CA VAL A 7 -4.81 -1.93 -21.67
C VAL A 7 -4.48 -2.93 -20.57
N LEU A 8 -4.87 -2.66 -19.32
CA LEU A 8 -4.62 -3.55 -18.19
C LEU A 8 -5.31 -4.92 -18.38
N ASN A 9 -6.56 -4.92 -18.82
CA ASN A 9 -7.32 -6.15 -19.06
C ASN A 9 -6.75 -6.98 -20.22
N ARG A 10 -6.17 -6.32 -21.24
CA ARG A 10 -5.51 -7.00 -22.36
C ARG A 10 -4.28 -7.78 -21.94
N HIS A 11 -3.60 -7.31 -20.89
CA HIS A 11 -2.37 -7.89 -20.37
C HIS A 11 -2.54 -8.55 -19.00
N GLN A 12 -3.76 -8.97 -18.65
CA GLN A 12 -4.10 -9.52 -17.34
C GLN A 12 -3.30 -10.78 -16.96
N ASP A 13 -2.83 -11.54 -17.93
CA ASP A 13 -1.95 -12.71 -17.75
C ASP A 13 -0.53 -12.34 -17.28
N MET A 14 -0.13 -11.10 -17.48
CA MET A 14 1.18 -10.56 -17.06
C MET A 14 1.10 -9.74 -15.78
N ILE A 15 -0.11 -9.48 -15.27
CA ILE A 15 -0.35 -8.59 -14.13
C ILE A 15 -0.95 -9.39 -12.97
N SER A 16 -0.21 -9.52 -11.88
CA SER A 16 -0.69 -10.23 -10.69
C SER A 16 -1.75 -9.44 -9.91
N CYS A 17 -1.59 -8.12 -9.82
CA CYS A 17 -2.51 -7.23 -9.11
C CYS A 17 -2.28 -5.77 -9.52
N VAL A 18 -3.36 -5.00 -9.61
CA VAL A 18 -3.33 -3.54 -9.80
C VAL A 18 -3.67 -2.84 -8.49
N ASN A 19 -2.77 -1.97 -8.02
CA ASN A 19 -3.06 -1.09 -6.88
C ASN A 19 -3.70 0.20 -7.37
N VAL A 20 -4.93 0.47 -6.95
CA VAL A 20 -5.62 1.72 -7.24
C VAL A 20 -5.56 2.61 -6.01
N SER A 21 -4.79 3.70 -6.08
CA SER A 21 -4.62 4.59 -4.94
C SER A 21 -5.88 5.39 -4.66
N ARG A 22 -6.26 5.42 -3.39
CA ARG A 22 -7.33 6.22 -2.80
C ARG A 22 -6.84 6.82 -1.50
N HIS A 23 -7.48 7.88 -1.04
CA HIS A 23 -7.08 8.59 0.18
C HIS A 23 -8.29 8.79 1.08
N LEU A 24 -8.06 9.00 2.39
CA LEU A 24 -9.14 9.34 3.33
C LEU A 24 -9.85 10.64 2.95
N LYS A 25 -9.09 11.59 2.36
CA LYS A 25 -9.65 12.77 1.72
C LYS A 25 -9.67 12.56 0.22
N HIS A 26 -10.80 12.83 -0.42
CA HIS A 26 -10.88 12.80 -1.88
C HIS A 26 -9.93 13.84 -2.50
N TYR A 27 -9.06 13.40 -3.40
CA TYR A 27 -8.19 14.29 -4.18
C TYR A 27 -8.72 14.43 -5.60
N VAL A 28 -8.69 15.65 -6.12
CA VAL A 28 -9.14 15.99 -7.49
C VAL A 28 -8.48 15.13 -8.58
N LYS A 29 -7.30 14.58 -8.31
CA LYS A 29 -6.56 13.74 -9.26
C LYS A 29 -6.92 12.25 -9.20
N GLU A 30 -7.76 11.83 -8.28
CA GLU A 30 -8.23 10.44 -8.26
C GLU A 30 -9.13 10.18 -9.47
N CYS A 31 -8.93 9.05 -10.13
CA CYS A 31 -9.85 8.61 -11.17
C CYS A 31 -11.20 8.18 -10.56
N SER A 32 -12.25 8.16 -11.37
CA SER A 32 -13.57 7.69 -10.95
C SER A 32 -13.52 6.26 -10.41
N ASP A 33 -14.39 5.93 -9.43
CA ASP A 33 -14.54 4.59 -8.86
C ASP A 33 -15.09 3.57 -9.88
N GLU A 34 -15.66 4.04 -10.98
CA GLU A 34 -16.03 3.19 -12.14
C GLU A 34 -14.85 2.32 -12.63
N ILE A 35 -13.61 2.70 -12.31
CA ILE A 35 -12.43 1.89 -12.64
C ILE A 35 -12.51 0.48 -12.05
N PHE A 36 -13.11 0.31 -10.88
CA PHE A 36 -13.23 -1.00 -10.23
C PHE A 36 -14.18 -1.94 -10.98
N ASP A 37 -15.22 -1.41 -11.62
CA ASP A 37 -16.16 -2.17 -12.45
C ASP A 37 -15.55 -2.53 -13.81
N LEU A 38 -14.62 -1.72 -14.30
CA LEU A 38 -13.97 -1.90 -15.59
C LEU A 38 -12.79 -2.88 -15.55
N LEU A 39 -12.12 -3.03 -14.40
CA LEU A 39 -10.96 -3.89 -14.26
C LEU A 39 -11.38 -5.37 -14.13
N LYS A 40 -10.89 -6.21 -15.04
CA LYS A 40 -11.00 -7.68 -14.98
C LYS A 40 -9.80 -8.32 -14.31
N VAL A 41 -8.66 -7.63 -14.31
CA VAL A 41 -7.46 -8.04 -13.59
C VAL A 41 -7.70 -7.87 -12.07
N ARG A 42 -7.11 -8.78 -11.27
CA ARG A 42 -7.15 -8.61 -9.81
C ARG A 42 -6.68 -7.21 -9.44
N HIS A 43 -7.44 -6.54 -8.62
CA HIS A 43 -7.10 -5.19 -8.16
C HIS A 43 -7.43 -5.04 -6.69
N ARG A 44 -6.78 -4.09 -6.05
CA ARG A 44 -7.03 -3.70 -4.67
C ARG A 44 -6.91 -2.19 -4.50
N ILE A 45 -7.60 -1.69 -3.51
CA ILE A 45 -7.57 -0.28 -3.13
C ILE A 45 -6.38 -0.08 -2.20
N ASN A 46 -5.51 0.87 -2.51
CA ASN A 46 -4.34 1.19 -1.70
C ASN A 46 -4.48 2.59 -1.10
N CYS A 47 -4.43 2.68 0.24
CA CYS A 47 -4.55 3.93 0.97
C CYS A 47 -3.38 4.10 1.93
N VAL A 48 -2.58 5.15 1.74
CA VAL A 48 -1.56 5.56 2.72
C VAL A 48 -2.20 6.52 3.70
N ILE A 49 -2.08 6.23 4.99
CA ILE A 49 -2.61 7.08 6.06
C ILE A 49 -1.54 8.07 6.48
N PHE A 50 -1.81 9.35 6.24
CA PHE A 50 -0.97 10.47 6.65
C PHE A 50 -1.52 11.19 7.89
N GLU A 51 -2.78 10.95 8.20
CA GLU A 51 -3.48 11.52 9.33
C GLU A 51 -3.02 10.88 10.65
N ASP A 52 -3.06 11.63 11.73
CA ASP A 52 -2.81 11.11 13.07
C ASP A 52 -3.93 10.14 13.46
N ALA A 53 -3.56 8.89 13.76
CA ALA A 53 -4.51 7.84 14.12
C ALA A 53 -5.20 8.07 15.48
N LYS A 54 -4.61 8.90 16.36
CA LYS A 54 -5.20 9.32 17.65
C LYS A 54 -6.35 10.30 17.49
N GLU A 55 -6.43 11.00 16.37
CA GLU A 55 -7.49 11.96 16.13
C GLU A 55 -8.84 11.26 15.88
N PRO A 56 -9.90 11.59 16.62
CA PRO A 56 -11.23 10.99 16.41
C PRO A 56 -11.74 11.15 14.98
N SER A 57 -11.37 12.25 14.33
CA SER A 57 -11.72 12.52 12.93
C SER A 57 -11.06 11.54 11.96
N THR A 58 -9.91 10.96 12.29
CA THR A 58 -9.25 9.94 11.48
C THR A 58 -10.01 8.63 11.53
N LYS A 59 -10.47 8.20 12.72
CA LYS A 59 -11.35 7.04 12.88
C LYS A 59 -12.61 7.15 12.04
N GLU A 60 -13.32 8.28 12.11
CA GLU A 60 -14.52 8.51 11.31
C GLU A 60 -14.26 8.46 9.79
N LYS A 61 -13.17 9.07 9.34
CA LYS A 61 -12.78 9.05 7.92
C LYS A 61 -12.43 7.64 7.45
N LEU A 62 -11.71 6.88 8.27
CA LEU A 62 -11.31 5.52 7.95
C LEU A 62 -12.53 4.59 7.86
N ILE A 63 -13.48 4.70 8.78
CA ILE A 63 -14.75 3.97 8.72
C ILE A 63 -15.51 4.32 7.43
N LYS A 64 -15.69 5.61 7.11
CA LYS A 64 -16.35 6.04 5.87
C LYS A 64 -15.62 5.56 4.62
N PHE A 65 -14.29 5.52 4.66
CA PHE A 65 -13.47 4.99 3.58
C PHE A 65 -13.70 3.49 3.38
N LEU A 66 -13.65 2.70 4.45
CA LEU A 66 -13.89 1.25 4.39
C LEU A 66 -15.34 0.94 3.98
N ASP A 67 -16.32 1.73 4.44
CA ASP A 67 -17.71 1.60 4.01
C ASP A 67 -17.91 1.86 2.51
N ARG A 68 -17.26 2.91 1.99
CA ARG A 68 -17.26 3.23 0.54
C ARG A 68 -16.76 2.07 -0.31
N PHE A 69 -15.78 1.33 0.19
CA PHE A 69 -15.13 0.26 -0.55
C PHE A 69 -15.45 -1.13 0.01
N ASN A 70 -16.60 -1.25 0.68
CA ASN A 70 -17.04 -2.55 1.20
C ASN A 70 -17.17 -3.59 0.06
N GLY A 71 -16.67 -4.80 0.31
CA GLY A 71 -16.61 -5.89 -0.67
C GLY A 71 -15.37 -5.90 -1.56
N HIS A 72 -14.48 -4.89 -1.42
CA HIS A 72 -13.19 -4.87 -2.13
C HIS A 72 -12.03 -5.32 -1.23
N GLU A 73 -10.93 -5.74 -1.85
CA GLU A 73 -9.65 -5.91 -1.16
C GLU A 73 -9.04 -4.52 -0.90
N VAL A 74 -8.79 -4.17 0.36
CA VAL A 74 -8.26 -2.88 0.77
C VAL A 74 -6.89 -3.06 1.42
N GLN A 75 -5.90 -2.30 0.97
CA GLN A 75 -4.59 -2.21 1.60
C GLN A 75 -4.43 -0.84 2.25
N ILE A 76 -4.37 -0.82 3.57
CA ILE A 76 -3.98 0.34 4.37
C ILE A 76 -2.46 0.32 4.55
N ARG A 77 -1.80 1.44 4.41
CA ARG A 77 -0.36 1.57 4.60
C ARG A 77 -0.04 2.66 5.60
N ALA A 78 0.88 2.35 6.52
CA ALA A 78 1.48 3.38 7.37
C ALA A 78 2.24 4.41 6.52
N ASN A 79 2.29 5.65 6.99
CA ASN A 79 3.19 6.65 6.43
C ASN A 79 4.64 6.21 6.69
N TYR A 80 5.36 5.86 5.64
CA TYR A 80 6.73 5.33 5.71
C TYR A 80 7.74 6.31 6.30
N SER A 81 7.46 7.62 6.30
CA SER A 81 8.38 8.63 6.83
C SER A 81 8.65 8.48 8.34
N ASN A 82 7.79 7.78 9.06
CA ASN A 82 7.90 7.52 10.49
C ASN A 82 8.42 6.11 10.81
N LEU A 83 8.72 5.29 9.77
CA LEU A 83 9.16 3.92 9.95
C LEU A 83 10.67 3.80 9.95
N THR A 84 11.17 3.00 10.88
CA THR A 84 12.59 2.64 11.05
C THR A 84 12.73 1.12 11.15
N LEU A 85 13.97 0.61 11.09
CA LEU A 85 14.26 -0.81 11.34
C LEU A 85 13.81 -1.28 12.72
N GLU A 86 13.78 -0.37 13.70
CA GLU A 86 13.41 -0.68 15.08
C GLU A 86 11.90 -0.86 15.24
N ASN A 87 11.08 -0.07 14.53
CA ASN A 87 9.64 -0.03 14.73
C ASN A 87 8.80 -0.65 13.61
N VAL A 88 9.38 -0.96 12.44
CA VAL A 88 8.62 -1.51 11.32
C VAL A 88 7.94 -2.84 11.64
N PHE A 89 8.54 -3.65 12.52
CA PHE A 89 8.02 -4.98 12.89
C PHE A 89 7.21 -4.98 14.19
N GLU A 90 7.15 -3.86 14.90
CA GLU A 90 6.47 -3.75 16.19
C GLU A 90 5.02 -3.27 16.01
N THR A 91 4.13 -3.77 16.86
CA THR A 91 2.74 -3.28 16.96
C THR A 91 2.53 -2.48 18.24
N GLU A 92 3.38 -2.66 19.25
CA GLU A 92 3.30 -1.88 20.49
C GLU A 92 3.55 -0.40 20.18
N GLY A 93 2.60 0.45 20.55
CA GLY A 93 2.66 1.89 20.27
C GLY A 93 2.37 2.26 18.81
N ASP A 94 1.86 1.34 18.01
CA ASP A 94 1.39 1.61 16.65
C ASP A 94 -0.09 2.03 16.67
N ASP A 95 -0.32 3.33 16.78
CA ASP A 95 -1.66 3.90 16.91
C ASP A 95 -2.61 3.54 15.74
N LEU A 96 -2.06 3.33 14.54
CA LEU A 96 -2.87 2.93 13.39
C LEU A 96 -3.24 1.44 13.45
N PHE A 97 -2.38 0.59 13.97
CA PHE A 97 -2.70 -0.80 14.25
C PHE A 97 -3.81 -0.90 15.30
N ASP A 98 -3.67 -0.15 16.41
CA ASP A 98 -4.68 -0.10 17.46
C ASP A 98 -6.01 0.43 16.95
N LEU A 99 -6.00 1.48 16.13
CA LEU A 99 -7.20 2.01 15.49
C LEU A 99 -7.88 0.96 14.58
N LEU A 100 -7.11 0.17 13.83
CA LEU A 100 -7.66 -0.90 12.99
C LEU A 100 -8.24 -2.03 13.83
N CYS A 101 -7.61 -2.42 14.95
CA CYS A 101 -8.17 -3.37 15.92
C CYS A 101 -9.50 -2.91 16.51
N ASP A 102 -9.69 -1.59 16.63
CA ASP A 102 -10.90 -0.97 17.20
C ASP A 102 -12.10 -0.99 16.21
N ILE A 103 -11.86 -1.02 14.91
CA ILE A 103 -12.90 -0.89 13.87
C ILE A 103 -13.07 -2.14 13.00
N ALA A 104 -12.12 -3.06 12.99
CA ALA A 104 -12.10 -4.25 12.17
C ALA A 104 -11.65 -5.46 12.99
N GLU A 105 -12.00 -6.66 12.56
CA GLU A 105 -11.62 -7.90 13.22
C GLU A 105 -10.22 -8.32 12.79
N TYR A 106 -9.26 -8.28 13.72
CA TYR A 106 -7.90 -8.78 13.49
C TYR A 106 -7.89 -10.30 13.27
N GLN A 107 -7.17 -10.77 12.26
CA GLN A 107 -7.08 -12.17 11.91
C GLN A 107 -5.70 -12.77 12.24
N TYR A 108 -4.67 -12.31 11.54
CA TYR A 108 -3.30 -12.83 11.68
C TYR A 108 -2.26 -11.87 11.09
N PRO A 109 -0.99 -12.00 11.54
CA PRO A 109 0.11 -11.28 10.87
C PRO A 109 0.47 -11.97 9.56
N LEU A 110 0.91 -11.18 8.57
CA LEU A 110 1.58 -11.70 7.38
C LEU A 110 3.02 -12.09 7.70
N GLU A 111 3.63 -12.89 6.83
CA GLU A 111 5.04 -13.22 6.93
C GLU A 111 5.89 -11.94 6.92
N LYS A 112 6.87 -11.88 7.84
CA LYS A 112 7.81 -10.74 7.92
C LYS A 112 8.83 -10.86 6.79
N GLU A 113 8.99 -9.78 6.05
CA GLU A 113 10.02 -9.63 5.04
C GLU A 113 11.06 -8.60 5.52
N LEU A 114 12.22 -8.55 4.86
CA LEU A 114 13.36 -7.72 5.31
C LEU A 114 13.00 -6.24 5.51
N PHE A 115 12.11 -5.70 4.67
CA PHE A 115 11.76 -4.27 4.65
C PHE A 115 10.31 -3.97 5.03
N ARG A 116 9.52 -5.00 5.33
CA ARG A 116 8.09 -4.85 5.54
C ARG A 116 7.49 -5.92 6.43
N THR A 117 6.38 -5.56 7.04
CA THR A 117 5.46 -6.47 7.70
C THR A 117 4.03 -6.10 7.36
N GLY A 118 3.10 -6.97 7.63
CA GLY A 118 1.69 -6.70 7.42
C GLY A 118 0.80 -7.50 8.35
N PHE A 119 -0.46 -7.09 8.40
CA PHE A 119 -1.48 -7.65 9.26
C PHE A 119 -2.79 -7.73 8.48
N VAL A 120 -3.57 -8.78 8.74
CA VAL A 120 -4.83 -9.04 8.06
C VAL A 120 -5.98 -8.77 9.01
N PHE A 121 -6.99 -8.06 8.51
CA PHE A 121 -8.24 -7.76 9.20
C PHE A 121 -9.44 -8.05 8.30
N HIS A 122 -10.58 -8.30 8.91
CA HIS A 122 -11.88 -8.32 8.25
C HIS A 122 -12.68 -7.09 8.65
N TYR A 123 -13.22 -6.39 7.67
CA TYR A 123 -14.18 -5.31 7.88
C TYR A 123 -15.41 -5.57 7.02
N LYS A 124 -16.52 -5.97 7.62
CA LYS A 124 -17.75 -6.38 6.91
C LYS A 124 -17.42 -7.43 5.84
N ASP A 125 -17.63 -7.12 4.56
CA ASP A 125 -17.34 -8.03 3.44
C ASP A 125 -15.95 -7.82 2.81
N SER A 126 -15.13 -6.95 3.41
CA SER A 126 -13.81 -6.58 2.89
C SER A 126 -12.68 -7.30 3.61
N LEU A 127 -11.71 -7.78 2.83
CA LEU A 127 -10.39 -8.12 3.32
C LEU A 127 -9.54 -6.84 3.40
N VAL A 128 -9.12 -6.48 4.61
CA VAL A 128 -8.28 -5.32 4.86
C VAL A 128 -6.90 -5.78 5.26
N THR A 129 -5.87 -5.33 4.56
CA THR A 129 -4.48 -5.58 4.95
C THR A 129 -3.83 -4.29 5.40
N TYR A 130 -3.14 -4.31 6.53
CA TYR A 130 -2.32 -3.20 7.00
C TYR A 130 -0.86 -3.51 6.76
N HIS A 131 -0.14 -2.62 6.09
CA HIS A 131 1.26 -2.79 5.77
C HIS A 131 2.12 -1.66 6.31
N LYS A 132 3.24 -2.05 6.91
CA LYS A 132 4.37 -1.19 7.27
C LYS A 132 5.53 -1.56 6.35
N THR A 133 6.01 -0.59 5.58
CA THR A 133 7.10 -0.79 4.62
C THR A 133 8.10 0.33 4.80
N LEU A 134 9.38 0.01 4.96
CA LEU A 134 10.45 1.01 5.06
C LEU A 134 10.54 1.86 3.79
N PRO A 135 10.97 3.13 3.89
CA PRO A 135 11.09 4.02 2.73
C PRO A 135 12.19 3.59 1.75
N PHE A 136 13.13 2.78 2.21
CA PHE A 136 14.25 2.27 1.42
C PHE A 136 14.13 0.75 1.26
N SER A 137 14.69 0.24 0.17
CA SER A 137 14.67 -1.20 -0.16
C SER A 137 16.06 -1.80 -0.24
N LYS A 138 17.08 -1.14 0.31
CA LYS A 138 18.46 -1.63 0.31
C LYS A 138 19.06 -1.66 1.71
N ILE A 139 19.47 -2.85 2.14
CA ILE A 139 20.21 -3.09 3.40
C ILE A 139 21.37 -4.02 3.10
N ASP A 140 22.58 -3.65 3.52
CA ASP A 140 23.80 -4.47 3.38
C ASP A 140 24.03 -4.97 1.94
N GLY A 141 23.75 -4.11 0.96
CA GLY A 141 23.92 -4.43 -0.46
C GLY A 141 22.80 -5.27 -1.09
N LYS A 142 21.83 -5.73 -0.30
CA LYS A 142 20.65 -6.47 -0.80
C LYS A 142 19.51 -5.54 -1.09
N VAL A 143 18.84 -5.74 -2.22
CA VAL A 143 17.71 -4.92 -2.68
C VAL A 143 16.43 -5.75 -2.65
N GLY A 144 15.41 -5.26 -1.94
CA GLY A 144 14.10 -5.92 -1.84
C GLY A 144 13.12 -5.50 -2.92
N ASP A 145 13.12 -4.21 -3.28
CA ASP A 145 12.22 -3.66 -4.29
C ASP A 145 12.99 -2.82 -5.32
N ILE A 146 12.53 -2.84 -6.54
CA ILE A 146 13.06 -2.00 -7.63
C ILE A 146 11.98 -1.00 -8.03
N ILE A 147 12.35 0.28 -8.05
CA ILE A 147 11.46 1.37 -8.44
C ILE A 147 11.83 1.85 -9.83
N ILE A 148 10.94 1.66 -10.79
CA ILE A 148 11.09 2.16 -12.15
C ILE A 148 10.28 3.44 -12.28
N ARG A 149 10.96 4.56 -12.55
CA ARG A 149 10.32 5.86 -12.76
C ARG A 149 9.83 6.01 -14.21
N GLN A 150 9.02 7.04 -14.46
CA GLN A 150 8.53 7.38 -15.82
C GLN A 150 9.67 7.63 -16.82
N SER A 151 10.85 8.04 -16.34
CA SER A 151 12.06 8.23 -17.14
C SER A 151 12.67 6.90 -17.63
N GLY A 152 12.22 5.76 -17.14
CA GLY A 152 12.84 4.45 -17.34
C GLY A 152 14.03 4.19 -16.43
N LEU A 153 14.42 5.13 -15.58
CA LEU A 153 15.51 4.96 -14.63
C LEU A 153 15.08 4.14 -13.42
N ILE A 154 16.01 3.39 -12.86
CA ILE A 154 15.80 2.43 -11.78
C ILE A 154 16.38 2.98 -10.48
N TYR A 155 15.67 2.79 -9.38
CA TYR A 155 16.02 3.25 -8.04
C TYR A 155 15.75 2.17 -7.00
N ASP A 156 16.48 2.21 -5.88
CA ASP A 156 16.30 1.37 -4.69
C ASP A 156 15.60 2.08 -3.53
N ASP A 157 15.24 3.34 -3.72
CA ASP A 157 14.61 4.19 -2.70
C ASP A 157 13.55 5.10 -3.34
N TRP A 158 12.40 5.19 -2.70
CA TRP A 158 11.29 6.05 -3.14
C TRP A 158 11.64 7.55 -3.08
N ASN A 159 12.53 7.93 -2.16
CA ASN A 159 12.96 9.31 -1.94
C ASN A 159 14.22 9.69 -2.75
N ASN A 160 14.88 8.73 -3.38
CA ASN A 160 16.06 8.98 -4.18
C ASN A 160 15.68 9.43 -5.60
N TYR A 161 15.91 10.69 -5.89
CA TYR A 161 15.65 11.29 -7.21
C TYR A 161 16.94 11.60 -7.98
N GLY A 162 18.11 11.46 -7.35
CA GLY A 162 19.37 11.97 -7.89
C GLY A 162 20.33 10.92 -8.46
N SER A 163 20.27 9.68 -8.00
CA SER A 163 21.23 8.64 -8.36
C SER A 163 20.51 7.35 -8.75
N PRO A 164 20.23 7.14 -10.05
CA PRO A 164 19.69 5.87 -10.51
C PRO A 164 20.71 4.75 -10.28
N MET A 165 20.20 3.55 -10.07
CA MET A 165 21.01 2.33 -9.92
C MET A 165 21.45 1.80 -11.27
N ASP A 166 22.63 1.20 -11.32
CA ASP A 166 22.99 0.31 -12.41
C ASP A 166 22.36 -1.07 -12.15
N ILE A 167 21.55 -1.55 -13.10
CA ILE A 167 20.89 -2.86 -13.00
C ILE A 167 21.89 -4.01 -12.90
N ASN A 168 23.11 -3.82 -13.40
CA ASN A 168 24.18 -4.84 -13.35
C ASN A 168 24.80 -4.98 -11.94
N GLU A 169 24.57 -4.00 -11.06
CA GLU A 169 25.05 -4.02 -9.67
C GLU A 169 24.02 -4.60 -8.69
N LEU A 170 22.84 -5.01 -9.19
CA LEU A 170 21.74 -5.52 -8.37
C LEU A 170 22.00 -6.95 -7.92
N THR A 171 22.06 -7.16 -6.60
CA THR A 171 21.85 -8.47 -5.99
C THR A 171 20.41 -8.47 -5.42
N LEU A 172 19.51 -9.12 -6.13
CA LEU A 172 18.13 -9.32 -5.66
C LEU A 172 18.12 -10.39 -4.55
N ILE A 173 17.28 -10.17 -3.55
CA ILE A 173 17.01 -11.15 -2.47
C ILE A 173 16.02 -12.18 -2.98
#